data_42da650d81d6e4587d75dfda9c5efdf1
#
_entry.id   42da650d81d6e4587d75dfda9c5efdf1
#
_cell.length_a   1.000
_cell.length_b   1.000
_cell.length_c   1.000
_cell.angle_alpha   90.00
_cell.angle_beta   90.00
_cell.angle_gamma   90.00
#
_symmetry.space_group_name_H-M   'P 1'
#
loop_
_entity.id
_entity.type
_entity.pdbx_description
1 polymer ?
#
loop_
_entity_poly.entity_id
_entity_poly.type
_entity_poly.pdbx_seq_one_letter_code
_entity_poly.pdbx_strand_id
1 'polypeptide(L)'
;MVDLSQLNLNDTAVEESHEFEVDIACVVIANHGYALEAIQRSEEQDIANVRHSLAGEDWDFVNSEIRRAETFYEDLRRSANRLAVVGLVTRLQHWTSRFAKRAKIGMPARVHQSQLLNQMEALNKLLGHPMVDVTFFKELVDVRDSVVHANSQAEWEYPKGCNRQVAQHYRGPWSEVEFSPEQLKEAIVKTIQQVKWYDENIRAEGPLNG
;
A
#
# COMPACT_ATOMS: atom_id res chain seq x y z
N MET A 1 0.13 9.18 12.26
CA MET A 1 -1.29 8.77 12.16
C MET A 1 -1.84 9.35 10.87
N VAL A 2 -2.37 8.54 9.97
CA VAL A 2 -3.06 9.05 8.78
C VAL A 2 -4.36 9.69 9.26
N ASP A 3 -4.54 10.99 9.02
CA ASP A 3 -5.76 11.69 9.42
C ASP A 3 -6.92 11.25 8.53
N LEU A 4 -7.77 10.39 9.09
CA LEU A 4 -8.97 9.86 8.43
C LEU A 4 -10.05 10.93 8.22
N SER A 5 -9.95 12.09 8.89
CA SER A 5 -10.92 13.19 8.74
C SER A 5 -10.85 13.84 7.35
N GLN A 6 -9.75 13.65 6.63
CA GLN A 6 -9.61 14.12 5.25
C GLN A 6 -10.26 13.19 4.21
N LEU A 7 -10.62 11.97 4.61
CA LEU A 7 -11.50 11.09 3.85
C LEU A 7 -12.91 11.37 4.38
N ASN A 8 -13.77 11.93 3.55
CA ASN A 8 -15.14 12.27 3.96
C ASN A 8 -15.98 11.01 4.18
N LEU A 9 -15.65 10.25 5.23
CA LEU A 9 -16.32 9.00 5.62
C LEU A 9 -17.67 9.26 6.32
N ASN A 10 -18.04 10.54 6.53
CA ASN A 10 -19.25 10.92 7.24
C ASN A 10 -20.51 10.95 6.37
N ASP A 11 -20.37 10.78 5.07
CA ASP A 11 -21.53 10.70 4.18
C ASP A 11 -22.04 9.24 4.18
N THR A 12 -22.87 8.93 5.16
CA THR A 12 -23.45 7.60 5.36
C THR A 12 -24.47 7.19 4.31
N ALA A 13 -24.82 8.06 3.39
CA ALA A 13 -25.46 7.70 2.13
C ALA A 13 -24.41 7.20 1.15
N VAL A 14 -23.84 6.02 1.44
CA VAL A 14 -22.94 5.34 0.52
C VAL A 14 -23.75 4.94 -0.72
N GLU A 15 -23.87 5.85 -1.66
CA GLU A 15 -24.21 5.45 -3.02
C GLU A 15 -23.18 4.41 -3.46
N GLU A 16 -23.57 3.46 -4.28
CA GLU A 16 -22.65 2.41 -4.81
C GLU A 16 -21.33 2.97 -5.38
N SER A 17 -21.30 4.28 -5.70
CA SER A 17 -20.14 5.00 -6.21
C SER A 17 -18.98 5.13 -5.24
N HIS A 18 -19.22 5.07 -3.93
CA HIS A 18 -18.20 5.28 -2.90
C HIS A 18 -17.76 4.00 -2.18
N GLU A 19 -18.33 2.85 -2.55
CA GLU A 19 -18.00 1.55 -1.95
C GLU A 19 -16.48 1.28 -1.95
N PHE A 20 -15.78 1.65 -3.02
CA PHE A 20 -14.33 1.45 -3.13
C PHE A 20 -13.54 2.37 -2.20
N GLU A 21 -13.97 3.62 -1.96
CA GLU A 21 -13.30 4.53 -1.02
C GLU A 21 -13.36 3.96 0.39
N VAL A 22 -14.54 3.49 0.79
CA VAL A 22 -14.75 2.84 2.07
C VAL A 22 -13.95 1.54 2.19
N ASP A 23 -13.94 0.71 1.14
CA ASP A 23 -13.20 -0.56 1.13
C ASP A 23 -11.69 -0.33 1.26
N ILE A 24 -11.12 0.60 0.49
CA ILE A 24 -9.70 0.94 0.57
C ILE A 24 -9.37 1.59 1.92
N ALA A 25 -10.18 2.55 2.36
CA ALA A 25 -9.97 3.24 3.63
C ALA A 25 -10.09 2.29 4.82
N CYS A 26 -11.14 1.48 4.89
CA CYS A 26 -11.36 0.58 6.02
C CYS A 26 -10.32 -0.54 6.10
N VAL A 27 -9.95 -1.13 4.97
CA VAL A 27 -9.05 -2.30 4.98
C VAL A 27 -7.59 -1.89 5.11
N VAL A 28 -7.18 -0.84 4.42
CA VAL A 28 -5.75 -0.43 4.43
C VAL A 28 -5.48 0.53 5.59
N ILE A 29 -6.26 1.60 5.67
CA ILE A 29 -5.97 2.69 6.63
C ILE A 29 -6.34 2.26 8.05
N ALA A 30 -7.53 1.70 8.27
CA ALA A 30 -7.95 1.30 9.61
C ALA A 30 -7.07 0.17 10.16
N ASN A 31 -6.83 -0.89 9.39
CA ASN A 31 -5.99 -2.00 9.85
C ASN A 31 -4.55 -1.55 10.11
N HIS A 32 -3.99 -0.71 9.24
CA HIS A 32 -2.66 -0.13 9.43
C HIS A 32 -2.63 0.79 10.65
N GLY A 33 -3.64 1.64 10.82
CA GLY A 33 -3.75 2.52 11.99
C GLY A 33 -3.82 1.73 13.30
N TYR A 34 -4.65 0.70 13.38
CA TYR A 34 -4.73 -0.16 14.56
C TYR A 34 -3.41 -0.90 14.85
N ALA A 35 -2.72 -1.36 13.79
CA ALA A 35 -1.41 -2.00 13.97
C ALA A 35 -0.39 -1.02 14.56
N LEU A 36 -0.32 0.21 14.05
CA LEU A 36 0.59 1.23 14.57
C LEU A 36 0.28 1.62 16.02
N GLU A 37 -1.01 1.76 16.38
CA GLU A 37 -1.40 2.02 17.76
C GLU A 37 -1.03 0.86 18.71
N ALA A 38 -1.23 -0.38 18.27
CA ALA A 38 -0.85 -1.55 19.06
C ALA A 38 0.67 -1.61 19.26
N ILE A 39 1.45 -1.36 18.21
CA ILE A 39 2.91 -1.29 18.24
C ILE A 39 3.36 -0.21 19.25
N GLN A 40 2.79 0.98 19.17
CA GLN A 40 3.14 2.08 20.07
C GLN A 40 2.85 1.74 21.54
N ARG A 41 1.67 1.20 21.85
CA ARG A 41 1.31 0.80 23.22
C ARG A 41 2.25 -0.26 23.78
N SER A 42 2.60 -1.25 22.94
CA SER A 42 3.52 -2.31 23.34
C SER A 42 4.92 -1.77 23.60
N GLU A 43 5.41 -0.86 22.76
CA GLU A 43 6.70 -0.20 22.96
C GLU A 43 6.76 0.59 24.26
N GLU A 44 5.74 1.43 24.52
CA GLU A 44 5.65 2.23 25.74
C GLU A 44 5.67 1.32 26.99
N GLN A 45 4.94 0.20 26.94
CA GLN A 45 4.90 -0.77 28.03
C GLN A 45 6.23 -1.50 28.22
N ASP A 46 6.87 -1.93 27.14
CA ASP A 46 8.15 -2.64 27.22
C ASP A 46 9.27 -1.73 27.72
N ILE A 47 9.34 -0.49 27.26
CA ILE A 47 10.30 0.50 27.77
C ILE A 47 10.06 0.76 29.27
N ALA A 48 8.81 0.87 29.70
CA ALA A 48 8.48 1.02 31.11
C ALA A 48 8.92 -0.21 31.93
N ASN A 49 8.69 -1.41 31.42
CA ASN A 49 9.13 -2.66 32.04
C ASN A 49 10.65 -2.76 32.15
N VAL A 50 11.40 -2.39 31.10
CA VAL A 50 12.86 -2.34 31.11
C VAL A 50 13.35 -1.40 32.21
N ARG A 51 12.82 -0.18 32.27
CA ARG A 51 13.19 0.79 33.32
C ARG A 51 12.87 0.30 34.71
N HIS A 52 11.77 -0.41 34.92
CA HIS A 52 11.37 -0.93 36.22
C HIS A 52 12.22 -2.14 36.63
N SER A 53 12.42 -3.09 35.74
CA SER A 53 13.15 -4.34 36.03
C SER A 53 14.65 -4.13 36.22
N LEU A 54 15.22 -3.10 35.59
CA LEU A 54 16.63 -2.74 35.67
C LEU A 54 16.87 -1.52 36.59
N ALA A 55 15.92 -1.21 37.47
CA ALA A 55 16.08 -0.13 38.41
C ALA A 55 17.26 -0.42 39.39
N GLY A 56 18.30 0.41 39.28
CA GLY A 56 19.53 0.24 40.10
C GLY A 56 20.73 -0.33 39.31
N GLU A 57 20.51 -0.77 38.06
CA GLU A 57 21.59 -1.16 37.17
C GLU A 57 22.30 0.07 36.57
N ASP A 58 23.43 -0.19 35.92
CA ASP A 58 24.22 0.84 35.25
C ASP A 58 23.40 1.54 34.16
N TRP A 59 23.50 2.87 34.10
CA TRP A 59 22.75 3.71 33.16
C TRP A 59 22.99 3.34 31.68
N ASP A 60 24.23 3.02 31.32
CA ASP A 60 24.58 2.67 29.96
C ASP A 60 23.98 1.33 29.55
N PHE A 61 23.90 0.38 30.49
CA PHE A 61 23.24 -0.91 30.27
C PHE A 61 21.73 -0.72 30.09
N VAL A 62 21.06 0.03 30.95
CA VAL A 62 19.62 0.32 30.82
C VAL A 62 19.31 0.99 29.50
N ASN A 63 20.12 1.99 29.10
CA ASN A 63 19.94 2.66 27.82
C ASN A 63 20.17 1.73 26.61
N SER A 64 21.10 0.78 26.72
CA SER A 64 21.32 -0.19 25.62
C SER A 64 20.10 -1.08 25.40
N GLU A 65 19.43 -1.52 26.47
CA GLU A 65 18.22 -2.34 26.39
C GLU A 65 17.03 -1.53 25.88
N ILE A 66 16.89 -0.26 26.27
CA ILE A 66 15.86 0.64 25.72
C ILE A 66 16.06 0.82 24.22
N ARG A 67 17.27 1.13 23.76
CA ARG A 67 17.57 1.28 22.31
C ARG A 67 17.29 0.01 21.52
N ARG A 68 17.56 -1.15 22.12
CA ARG A 68 17.23 -2.44 21.51
C ARG A 68 15.73 -2.61 21.32
N ALA A 69 14.93 -2.25 22.33
CA ALA A 69 13.48 -2.26 22.23
C ALA A 69 12.99 -1.28 21.15
N GLU A 70 13.47 -0.02 21.17
CA GLU A 70 13.12 1.00 20.18
C GLU A 70 13.41 0.52 18.74
N THR A 71 14.58 -0.08 18.50
CA THR A 71 14.94 -0.64 17.18
C THR A 71 13.98 -1.73 16.74
N PHE A 72 13.62 -2.64 17.66
CA PHE A 72 12.66 -3.70 17.37
C PHE A 72 11.28 -3.14 16.97
N TYR A 73 10.79 -2.13 17.69
CA TYR A 73 9.50 -1.52 17.39
C TYR A 73 9.53 -0.67 16.12
N GLU A 74 10.65 -0.08 15.76
CA GLU A 74 10.84 0.57 14.47
C GLU A 74 10.74 -0.42 13.32
N ASP A 75 11.34 -1.61 13.44
CA ASP A 75 11.23 -2.67 12.44
C ASP A 75 9.78 -3.19 12.30
N LEU A 76 9.03 -3.26 13.41
CA LEU A 76 7.60 -3.59 13.36
C LEU A 76 6.80 -2.53 12.60
N ARG A 77 7.07 -1.23 12.80
CA ARG A 77 6.41 -0.15 12.04
C ARG A 77 6.73 -0.22 10.55
N ARG A 78 7.99 -0.48 10.20
CA ARG A 78 8.39 -0.70 8.81
C ARG A 78 7.64 -1.88 8.18
N SER A 79 7.51 -2.98 8.92
CA SER A 79 6.74 -4.14 8.48
C SER A 79 5.26 -3.84 8.30
N ALA A 80 4.65 -3.06 9.21
CA ALA A 80 3.26 -2.63 9.08
C ALA A 80 3.04 -1.78 7.82
N ASN A 81 3.94 -0.85 7.50
CA ASN A 81 3.88 -0.06 6.26
C ASN A 81 3.94 -0.95 5.01
N ARG A 82 4.84 -1.94 4.98
CA ARG A 82 4.98 -2.89 3.86
C ARG A 82 3.71 -3.71 3.65
N LEU A 83 3.13 -4.23 4.74
CA LEU A 83 1.89 -5.00 4.68
C LEU A 83 0.69 -4.14 4.22
N ALA A 84 0.68 -2.86 4.57
CA ALA A 84 -0.34 -1.94 4.08
C ALA A 84 -0.27 -1.77 2.54
N VAL A 85 0.93 -1.75 1.95
CA VAL A 85 1.09 -1.73 0.47
C VAL A 85 0.53 -3.01 -0.15
N VAL A 86 0.77 -4.17 0.46
CA VAL A 86 0.19 -5.45 -0.01
C VAL A 86 -1.34 -5.38 -0.01
N GLY A 87 -1.93 -4.88 1.06
CA GLY A 87 -3.38 -4.67 1.17
C GLY A 87 -3.90 -3.73 0.10
N LEU A 88 -3.24 -2.59 -0.09
CA LEU A 88 -3.61 -1.59 -1.09
C LEU A 88 -3.60 -2.15 -2.51
N VAL A 89 -2.53 -2.81 -2.92
CA VAL A 89 -2.41 -3.42 -4.26
C VAL A 89 -3.47 -4.51 -4.47
N THR A 90 -3.77 -5.29 -3.43
CA THR A 90 -4.82 -6.31 -3.48
C THR A 90 -6.19 -5.67 -3.72
N ARG A 91 -6.52 -4.55 -3.07
CA ARG A 91 -7.77 -3.82 -3.29
C ARG A 91 -7.82 -3.16 -4.66
N LEU A 92 -6.73 -2.54 -5.10
CA LEU A 92 -6.62 -2.02 -6.46
C LEU A 92 -6.88 -3.10 -7.51
N GLN A 93 -6.32 -4.30 -7.34
CA GLN A 93 -6.55 -5.43 -8.23
C GLN A 93 -8.02 -5.87 -8.24
N HIS A 94 -8.65 -5.94 -7.07
CA HIS A 94 -10.06 -6.29 -6.94
C HIS A 94 -10.95 -5.31 -7.74
N TRP A 95 -10.79 -4.02 -7.51
CA TRP A 95 -11.61 -2.99 -8.15
C TRP A 95 -11.34 -2.87 -9.65
N THR A 96 -10.07 -2.89 -10.05
CA THR A 96 -9.69 -2.88 -11.48
C THR A 96 -10.31 -4.08 -12.21
N SER A 97 -10.33 -5.27 -11.60
CA SER A 97 -10.96 -6.45 -12.18
C SER A 97 -12.49 -6.30 -12.32
N ARG A 98 -13.16 -5.67 -11.34
CA ARG A 98 -14.60 -5.35 -11.44
C ARG A 98 -14.89 -4.42 -12.61
N PHE A 99 -14.08 -3.36 -12.75
CA PHE A 99 -14.24 -2.42 -13.87
C PHE A 99 -13.93 -3.04 -15.23
N ALA A 100 -12.88 -3.84 -15.34
CA ALA A 100 -12.58 -4.58 -16.57
C ALA A 100 -13.72 -5.51 -16.99
N LYS A 101 -14.37 -6.19 -16.03
CA LYS A 101 -15.58 -7.00 -16.31
C LYS A 101 -16.76 -6.14 -16.78
N ARG A 102 -17.02 -4.99 -16.12
CA ARG A 102 -18.09 -4.07 -16.54
C ARG A 102 -17.85 -3.55 -17.96
N ALA A 103 -16.60 -3.21 -18.28
CA ALA A 103 -16.20 -2.76 -19.62
C ALA A 103 -16.09 -3.90 -20.65
N LYS A 104 -16.46 -5.14 -20.29
CA LYS A 104 -16.37 -6.33 -21.15
C LYS A 104 -14.97 -6.55 -21.78
N ILE A 105 -13.92 -6.14 -21.05
CA ILE A 105 -12.55 -6.35 -21.48
C ILE A 105 -12.20 -7.83 -21.35
N GLY A 106 -11.92 -8.47 -22.49
CA GLY A 106 -11.42 -9.85 -22.53
C GLY A 106 -10.01 -9.94 -21.95
N MET A 107 -9.79 -10.89 -21.05
CA MET A 107 -8.45 -11.13 -20.50
C MET A 107 -7.65 -12.02 -21.45
N PRO A 108 -6.43 -11.63 -21.87
CA PRO A 108 -5.56 -12.51 -22.61
C PRO A 108 -5.18 -13.73 -21.74
N ALA A 109 -5.25 -14.91 -22.32
CA ALA A 109 -5.14 -16.20 -21.61
C ALA A 109 -3.75 -16.47 -21.00
N ARG A 110 -2.70 -15.73 -21.38
CA ARG A 110 -1.33 -15.91 -20.89
C ARG A 110 -0.56 -14.59 -20.96
N VAL A 111 -0.29 -13.98 -19.82
CA VAL A 111 0.64 -12.86 -19.76
C VAL A 111 1.55 -13.02 -18.53
N HIS A 112 2.85 -12.92 -18.75
CA HIS A 112 3.88 -12.92 -17.68
C HIS A 112 3.90 -11.64 -16.83
N GLN A 113 3.11 -10.63 -17.21
CA GLN A 113 2.95 -9.41 -16.43
C GLN A 113 1.80 -9.53 -15.45
N SER A 114 1.84 -8.74 -14.39
CA SER A 114 0.76 -8.67 -13.41
C SER A 114 -0.59 -8.50 -14.10
N GLN A 115 -1.55 -9.36 -13.76
CA GLN A 115 -2.93 -9.27 -14.26
C GLN A 115 -3.53 -7.88 -14.03
N LEU A 116 -3.18 -7.24 -12.91
CA LEU A 116 -3.57 -5.89 -12.58
C LEU A 116 -3.12 -4.88 -13.64
N LEU A 117 -1.83 -4.84 -13.96
CA LEU A 117 -1.28 -3.86 -14.90
C LEU A 117 -1.87 -4.01 -16.30
N ASN A 118 -2.05 -5.25 -16.77
CA ASN A 118 -2.70 -5.49 -18.07
C ASN A 118 -4.15 -5.01 -18.11
N GLN A 119 -4.89 -5.21 -17.01
CA GLN A 119 -6.26 -4.71 -16.90
C GLN A 119 -6.30 -3.18 -16.88
N MET A 120 -5.36 -2.54 -16.16
CA MET A 120 -5.24 -1.09 -16.12
C MET A 120 -4.90 -0.51 -17.49
N GLU A 121 -3.94 -1.09 -18.21
CA GLU A 121 -3.58 -0.67 -19.55
C GLU A 121 -4.75 -0.80 -20.53
N ALA A 122 -5.50 -1.91 -20.45
CA ALA A 122 -6.67 -2.13 -21.28
C ALA A 122 -7.80 -1.12 -20.98
N LEU A 123 -8.06 -0.83 -19.70
CA LEU A 123 -9.02 0.18 -19.28
C LEU A 123 -8.59 1.58 -19.73
N ASN A 124 -7.33 1.93 -19.53
CA ASN A 124 -6.80 3.23 -19.97
C ASN A 124 -6.88 3.42 -21.49
N LYS A 125 -6.61 2.35 -22.24
CA LYS A 125 -6.76 2.38 -23.72
C LYS A 125 -8.21 2.58 -24.16
N LEU A 126 -9.15 2.02 -23.40
CA LEU A 126 -10.59 2.15 -23.70
C LEU A 126 -11.12 3.53 -23.31
N LEU A 127 -10.77 4.02 -22.13
CA LEU A 127 -11.37 5.20 -21.52
C LEU A 127 -10.60 6.50 -21.80
N GLY A 128 -9.41 6.42 -22.40
CA GLY A 128 -8.57 7.56 -22.69
C GLY A 128 -7.46 7.77 -21.66
N HIS A 129 -7.07 9.04 -21.43
CA HIS A 129 -5.94 9.36 -20.56
C HIS A 129 -6.24 9.00 -19.10
N PRO A 130 -5.40 8.18 -18.45
CA PRO A 130 -5.59 7.83 -17.04
C PRO A 130 -5.37 9.04 -16.13
N MET A 131 -6.04 9.05 -14.97
CA MET A 131 -5.86 10.07 -13.93
C MET A 131 -4.46 9.99 -13.32
N VAL A 132 -3.94 8.78 -13.18
CA VAL A 132 -2.60 8.49 -12.63
C VAL A 132 -1.80 7.66 -13.62
N ASP A 133 -0.52 7.98 -13.79
CA ASP A 133 0.37 7.24 -14.68
C ASP A 133 0.48 5.77 -14.23
N VAL A 134 0.32 4.85 -15.16
CA VAL A 134 0.44 3.39 -14.94
C VAL A 134 1.82 3.02 -14.38
N THR A 135 2.85 3.77 -14.70
CA THR A 135 4.20 3.55 -14.13
C THR A 135 4.22 3.62 -12.62
N PHE A 136 3.42 4.49 -12.02
CA PHE A 136 3.27 4.55 -10.56
C PHE A 136 2.73 3.23 -9.98
N PHE A 137 1.71 2.65 -10.61
CA PHE A 137 1.13 1.39 -10.15
C PHE A 137 2.05 0.20 -10.40
N LYS A 138 2.88 0.24 -11.45
CA LYS A 138 3.93 -0.75 -11.66
C LYS A 138 4.90 -0.77 -10.49
N GLU A 139 5.33 0.39 -10.02
CA GLU A 139 6.20 0.51 -8.85
C GLU A 139 5.55 -0.04 -7.59
N LEU A 140 4.27 0.25 -7.37
CA LEU A 140 3.53 -0.29 -6.25
C LEU A 140 3.43 -1.82 -6.29
N VAL A 141 3.24 -2.40 -7.47
CA VAL A 141 3.23 -3.85 -7.69
C VAL A 141 4.62 -4.43 -7.41
N ASP A 142 5.69 -3.79 -7.88
CA ASP A 142 7.06 -4.23 -7.65
C ASP A 142 7.40 -4.22 -6.14
N VAL A 143 6.95 -3.20 -5.40
CA VAL A 143 7.08 -3.16 -3.93
C VAL A 143 6.32 -4.32 -3.29
N ARG A 144 5.04 -4.53 -3.67
CA ARG A 144 4.23 -5.63 -3.17
C ARG A 144 4.89 -6.98 -3.41
N ASP A 145 5.40 -7.20 -4.62
CA ASP A 145 6.03 -8.46 -5.01
C ASP A 145 7.32 -8.71 -4.21
N SER A 146 8.10 -7.66 -3.94
CA SER A 146 9.26 -7.75 -3.05
C SER A 146 8.86 -8.16 -1.63
N VAL A 147 7.77 -7.62 -1.09
CA VAL A 147 7.29 -7.97 0.26
C VAL A 147 6.79 -9.40 0.32
N VAL A 148 6.04 -9.85 -0.70
CA VAL A 148 5.37 -11.16 -0.69
C VAL A 148 6.31 -12.30 -1.05
N HIS A 149 7.20 -12.10 -2.04
CA HIS A 149 8.00 -13.17 -2.62
C HIS A 149 9.45 -13.19 -2.18
N ALA A 150 9.98 -12.06 -1.72
CA ALA A 150 11.39 -11.90 -1.37
C ALA A 150 11.62 -11.49 0.09
N ASN A 151 10.66 -11.72 0.98
CA ASN A 151 10.73 -11.29 2.39
C ASN A 151 11.13 -9.81 2.55
N SER A 152 10.57 -8.94 1.71
CA SER A 152 10.89 -7.52 1.63
C SER A 152 12.31 -7.20 1.13
N GLN A 153 13.02 -8.19 0.61
CA GLN A 153 14.34 -8.00 0.02
C GLN A 153 14.23 -7.90 -1.50
N ALA A 154 14.99 -7.02 -2.11
CA ALA A 154 15.11 -7.00 -3.56
C ALA A 154 16.00 -8.17 -3.99
N GLU A 155 15.41 -9.23 -4.52
CA GLU A 155 16.14 -10.42 -4.99
C GLU A 155 16.82 -10.20 -6.34
N TRP A 156 16.40 -9.20 -7.09
CA TRP A 156 16.93 -8.94 -8.41
C TRP A 156 17.92 -7.79 -8.41
N GLU A 157 18.97 -7.96 -9.15
CA GLU A 157 19.83 -6.85 -9.49
C GLU A 157 18.98 -5.77 -10.17
N TYR A 158 18.97 -4.60 -9.57
CA TYR A 158 18.46 -3.43 -10.23
C TYR A 158 19.10 -3.35 -11.62
N PRO A 159 18.52 -3.37 -12.68
CA PRO A 159 17.51 -2.69 -13.25
C PRO A 159 17.10 -2.89 -14.66
N LYS A 160 16.75 -3.93 -15.13
CA LYS A 160 16.14 -3.90 -16.47
C LYS A 160 14.65 -3.56 -16.32
N GLY A 161 14.36 -2.24 -16.24
CA GLY A 161 12.99 -1.72 -16.25
C GLY A 161 12.42 -1.29 -14.90
N CYS A 162 13.22 -1.19 -13.87
CA CYS A 162 12.82 -0.61 -12.61
C CYS A 162 12.77 0.91 -12.70
N ASN A 163 11.73 1.49 -12.19
CA ASN A 163 11.47 2.91 -12.24
C ASN A 163 12.31 3.67 -11.21
N ARG A 164 12.55 4.96 -11.41
CA ARG A 164 13.36 5.82 -10.51
C ARG A 164 12.82 5.86 -9.07
N GLN A 165 11.52 5.64 -8.86
CA GLN A 165 10.92 5.72 -7.53
C GLN A 165 11.15 4.45 -6.72
N VAL A 166 11.08 3.25 -7.31
CA VAL A 166 11.53 2.02 -6.66
C VAL A 166 13.03 2.09 -6.37
N ALA A 167 13.80 2.77 -7.24
CA ALA A 167 15.22 3.03 -7.00
C ALA A 167 15.48 3.81 -5.72
N GLN A 168 14.61 4.72 -5.32
CA GLN A 168 14.75 5.47 -4.08
C GLN A 168 14.59 4.58 -2.83
N HIS A 169 13.92 3.44 -2.97
CA HIS A 169 13.74 2.45 -1.93
C HIS A 169 14.76 1.31 -1.98
N TYR A 170 15.59 1.29 -3.03
CA TYR A 170 16.56 0.24 -3.29
C TYR A 170 17.94 0.67 -2.83
N ARG A 171 18.46 0.04 -1.80
CA ARG A 171 19.81 0.29 -1.27
C ARG A 171 20.86 -0.72 -1.73
N GLY A 172 20.50 -1.59 -2.68
CA GLY A 172 21.37 -2.62 -3.22
C GLY A 172 20.75 -4.02 -3.18
N PRO A 173 21.37 -5.03 -3.79
CA PRO A 173 20.91 -6.40 -3.72
C PRO A 173 20.76 -6.81 -2.26
N TRP A 174 19.64 -7.46 -1.94
CA TRP A 174 19.31 -7.95 -0.60
C TRP A 174 18.99 -6.85 0.44
N SER A 175 18.90 -5.59 0.05
CA SER A 175 18.38 -4.57 0.94
C SER A 175 16.85 -4.68 1.07
N GLU A 176 16.36 -4.39 2.27
CA GLU A 176 14.91 -4.31 2.49
C GLU A 176 14.31 -3.12 1.76
N VAL A 177 13.14 -3.33 1.16
CA VAL A 177 12.36 -2.25 0.57
C VAL A 177 11.75 -1.41 1.70
N GLU A 178 12.12 -0.15 1.75
CA GLU A 178 11.52 0.81 2.68
C GLU A 178 10.33 1.52 2.02
N PHE A 179 9.27 1.71 2.79
CA PHE A 179 8.08 2.44 2.36
C PHE A 179 7.62 3.35 3.51
N SER A 180 7.77 4.66 3.32
CA SER A 180 7.45 5.61 4.38
C SER A 180 5.93 5.81 4.54
N PRO A 181 5.47 6.31 5.69
CA PRO A 181 4.07 6.67 5.89
C PRO A 181 3.55 7.68 4.86
N GLU A 182 4.39 8.64 4.44
CA GLU A 182 4.05 9.65 3.43
C GLU A 182 3.85 9.03 2.06
N GLN A 183 4.71 8.09 1.69
CA GLN A 183 4.60 7.33 0.44
C GLN A 183 3.35 6.44 0.44
N LEU A 184 3.03 5.82 1.58
CA LEU A 184 1.80 5.05 1.73
C LEU A 184 0.57 5.96 1.57
N LYS A 185 0.57 7.14 2.18
CA LYS A 185 -0.52 8.13 2.03
C LYS A 185 -0.69 8.54 0.56
N GLU A 186 0.40 8.86 -0.13
CA GLU A 186 0.37 9.19 -1.56
C GLU A 186 -0.18 8.03 -2.39
N ALA A 187 0.24 6.80 -2.11
CA ALA A 187 -0.21 5.62 -2.80
C ALA A 187 -1.72 5.37 -2.62
N ILE A 188 -2.24 5.57 -1.42
CA ILE A 188 -3.67 5.47 -1.12
C ILE A 188 -4.46 6.52 -1.92
N VAL A 189 -4.04 7.78 -1.87
CA VAL A 189 -4.71 8.88 -2.58
C VAL A 189 -4.73 8.62 -4.08
N LYS A 190 -3.60 8.27 -4.70
CA LYS A 190 -3.52 7.98 -6.13
C LYS A 190 -4.35 6.75 -6.52
N THR A 191 -4.39 5.73 -5.66
CA THR A 191 -5.23 4.55 -5.88
C THR A 191 -6.71 4.91 -5.89
N ILE A 192 -7.19 5.69 -4.92
CA ILE A 192 -8.57 6.17 -4.85
C ILE A 192 -8.89 7.02 -6.09
N GLN A 193 -8.03 7.96 -6.46
CA GLN A 193 -8.22 8.81 -7.63
C GLN A 193 -8.37 7.99 -8.92
N GLN A 194 -7.53 6.99 -9.12
CA GLN A 194 -7.58 6.14 -10.32
C GLN A 194 -8.83 5.26 -10.35
N VAL A 195 -9.22 4.67 -9.22
CA VAL A 195 -10.42 3.83 -9.14
C VAL A 195 -11.69 4.67 -9.35
N LYS A 196 -11.73 5.88 -8.76
CA LYS A 196 -12.81 6.85 -8.98
C LYS A 196 -12.92 7.24 -10.45
N TRP A 197 -11.81 7.54 -11.09
CA TRP A 197 -11.77 7.87 -12.52
C TRP A 197 -12.33 6.72 -13.39
N TYR A 198 -12.02 5.45 -13.07
CA TYR A 198 -12.63 4.31 -13.77
C TYR A 198 -14.14 4.26 -13.58
N ASP A 199 -14.61 4.42 -12.35
CA ASP A 199 -16.05 4.36 -12.04
C ASP A 199 -16.83 5.45 -12.78
N GLU A 200 -16.36 6.68 -12.75
CA GLU A 200 -16.99 7.83 -13.39
C GLU A 200 -17.03 7.67 -14.93
N ASN A 201 -15.94 7.24 -15.55
CA ASN A 201 -15.88 7.13 -17.01
C ASN A 201 -16.64 5.91 -17.54
N ILE A 202 -16.63 4.77 -16.84
CA ILE A 202 -17.41 3.59 -17.23
C ILE A 202 -18.91 3.84 -17.10
N ARG A 203 -19.34 4.65 -16.12
CA ARG A 203 -20.76 5.03 -15.97
C ARG A 203 -21.20 6.02 -17.04
N ALA A 204 -20.33 6.98 -17.40
CA ALA A 204 -20.64 8.00 -18.40
C ALA A 204 -20.86 7.41 -19.80
N GLU A 205 -20.17 6.33 -20.15
CA GLU A 205 -20.33 5.67 -21.46
C GLU A 205 -21.64 4.85 -21.60
N GLY A 206 -22.39 4.66 -20.49
CA GLY A 206 -23.57 3.81 -20.50
C GLY A 206 -23.24 2.33 -20.71
N PRO A 207 -24.23 1.42 -20.82
CA PRO A 207 -23.95 0.06 -21.23
C PRO A 207 -23.39 0.10 -22.66
N LEU A 208 -22.09 -0.18 -22.79
CA LEU A 208 -21.42 -0.28 -24.09
C LEU A 208 -22.23 -1.22 -24.95
N ASN A 209 -23.01 -0.62 -25.89
CA ASN A 209 -23.81 -1.34 -26.86
C ASN A 209 -22.86 -2.11 -27.78
N GLY A 210 -22.77 -3.40 -27.60
CA GLY A 210 -22.10 -4.33 -28.47
C GLY A 210 -22.97 -5.54 -28.69
#